data_3603ebf1836e2f6d878d511b0c4bea29
#
_entry.id   3603ebf1836e2f6d878d511b0c4bea29
#
_cell.length_a   1.000
_cell.length_b   1.000
_cell.length_c   1.000
_cell.angle_alpha   90.00
_cell.angle_beta   90.00
_cell.angle_gamma   90.00
#
_symmetry.space_group_name_H-M   'P 1'
#
loop_
_entity.id
_entity.type
_entity.pdbx_description
1 polymer ?
#
loop_
_entity_poly.entity_id
_entity_poly.type
_entity_poly.pdbx_seq_one_letter_code
_entity_poly.pdbx_strand_id
1 'polypeptide(L)'
;NIDRQITKHDEMSGRGVLEIKTISGYNADKWEGGIPPYYIAQIQLYMLVLGYDYGQFAFLKDGRHMDVFTVEANKNIQDSILIEGEKFYNSVQEARGIIDIEWV
;
A
#
# COMPACT_ATOMS: atom_id res chain seq x y z
N ASN A 1 -0.59 -8.85 3.09
CA ASN A 1 -0.51 -9.72 1.92
C ASN A 1 -0.53 -8.91 0.63
N ILE A 2 0.37 -9.24 -0.28
CA ILE A 2 0.39 -8.66 -1.62
C ILE A 2 -0.31 -9.61 -2.59
N ASP A 3 -0.88 -9.05 -3.66
CA ASP A 3 -1.54 -9.87 -4.67
C ASP A 3 -0.52 -10.67 -5.48
N ARG A 4 0.53 -9.98 -5.94
CA ARG A 4 1.58 -10.60 -6.77
C ARG A 4 2.91 -9.88 -6.59
N GLN A 5 3.97 -10.61 -6.86
CA GLN A 5 5.33 -10.08 -6.92
C GLN A 5 5.76 -9.99 -8.40
N ILE A 6 6.36 -8.85 -8.75
CA ILE A 6 6.96 -8.67 -10.08
C ILE A 6 8.45 -8.98 -9.95
N THR A 7 8.91 -10.01 -10.65
CA THR A 7 10.32 -10.41 -10.60
C THR A 7 11.15 -9.77 -11.70
N LYS A 8 10.52 -9.38 -12.81
CA LYS A 8 11.17 -8.73 -13.94
C LYS A 8 10.22 -7.77 -14.63
N HIS A 9 10.72 -6.63 -15.02
CA HIS A 9 9.98 -5.59 -15.75
C HIS A 9 10.90 -4.97 -16.80
N ASP A 10 10.39 -4.67 -17.98
CA ASP A 10 11.20 -4.16 -19.08
C ASP A 10 11.75 -2.75 -18.81
N GLU A 11 11.00 -1.92 -18.07
CA GLU A 11 11.35 -0.53 -17.82
C GLU A 11 11.84 -0.27 -16.40
N MET A 12 11.56 -1.17 -15.46
CA MET A 12 11.90 -1.00 -14.05
C MET A 12 12.94 -2.03 -13.62
N SER A 13 13.90 -1.62 -12.81
CA SER A 13 14.86 -2.52 -12.20
C SER A 13 14.41 -2.98 -10.83
N GLY A 14 14.87 -4.16 -10.42
CA GLY A 14 14.54 -4.72 -9.13
C GLY A 14 13.20 -5.45 -9.12
N ARG A 15 12.71 -5.73 -7.91
CA ARG A 15 11.43 -6.40 -7.69
C ARG A 15 10.35 -5.42 -7.34
N GLY A 16 9.13 -5.73 -7.72
CA GLY A 16 7.98 -4.88 -7.47
C GLY A 16 6.81 -5.64 -6.86
N VAL A 17 5.91 -4.86 -6.28
CA VAL A 17 4.62 -5.33 -5.77
C VAL A 17 3.57 -5.03 -6.81
N LEU A 18 2.72 -5.99 -7.14
CA LEU A 18 1.55 -5.77 -7.99
C LEU A 18 0.29 -5.88 -7.13
N GLU A 19 -0.49 -4.82 -7.09
CA GLU A 19 -1.79 -4.76 -6.45
C GLU A 19 -2.88 -4.64 -7.51
N ILE A 20 -3.82 -5.58 -7.50
CA ILE A 20 -4.94 -5.60 -8.42
C ILE A 20 -6.18 -5.11 -7.69
N LYS A 21 -6.81 -4.05 -8.21
CA LYS A 21 -8.01 -3.46 -7.62
C LYS A 21 -9.11 -3.41 -8.66
N THR A 22 -10.32 -3.80 -8.25
CA THR A 22 -11.51 -3.63 -9.07
C THR A 22 -12.29 -2.44 -8.54
N ILE A 23 -12.73 -1.57 -9.43
CA ILE A 23 -13.50 -0.39 -9.06
C ILE A 23 -14.66 -0.20 -10.03
N SER A 24 -15.75 0.39 -9.54
CA SER A 24 -16.84 0.83 -10.42
C SER A 24 -16.44 2.14 -11.09
N GLY A 25 -16.95 2.39 -12.30
CA GLY A 25 -16.71 3.65 -12.99
C GLY A 25 -17.16 4.86 -12.17
N TYR A 26 -18.24 4.72 -11.41
CA TYR A 26 -18.74 5.76 -10.51
C TYR A 26 -17.70 6.10 -9.43
N ASN A 27 -17.10 5.10 -8.81
CA ASN A 27 -16.07 5.32 -7.79
C ASN A 27 -14.78 5.85 -8.40
N ALA A 28 -14.43 5.41 -9.61
CA ALA A 28 -13.25 5.90 -10.32
C ALA A 28 -13.37 7.39 -10.63
N ASP A 29 -14.55 7.86 -11.00
CA ASP A 29 -14.79 9.26 -11.32
C ASP A 29 -14.61 10.18 -10.10
N LYS A 30 -14.71 9.63 -8.88
CA LYS A 30 -14.44 10.38 -7.65
C LYS A 30 -12.96 10.58 -7.39
N TRP A 31 -12.09 9.94 -8.15
CA TRP A 31 -10.64 10.02 -7.95
C TRP A 31 -10.01 11.11 -8.80
N GLU A 32 -10.64 12.25 -8.93
CA GLU A 32 -10.13 13.38 -9.71
C GLU A 32 -8.74 13.83 -9.25
N GLY A 33 -8.44 13.66 -7.96
CA GLY A 33 -7.14 13.97 -7.38
C GLY A 33 -6.09 12.87 -7.49
N GLY A 34 -6.41 11.75 -8.17
CA GLY A 34 -5.51 10.61 -8.31
C GLY A 34 -5.85 9.45 -7.39
N ILE A 35 -4.88 8.57 -7.17
CA ILE A 35 -5.05 7.37 -6.35
C ILE A 35 -5.28 7.76 -4.89
N PRO A 36 -6.29 7.18 -4.21
CA PRO A 36 -6.54 7.48 -2.80
C PRO A 36 -5.30 7.28 -1.92
N PRO A 37 -5.02 8.20 -0.99
CA PRO A 37 -3.81 8.12 -0.15
C PRO A 37 -3.65 6.82 0.62
N TYR A 38 -4.74 6.18 1.03
CA TYR A 38 -4.65 4.92 1.78
C TYR A 38 -4.14 3.76 0.91
N TYR A 39 -4.39 3.77 -0.39
CA TYR A 39 -3.79 2.78 -1.30
C TYR A 39 -2.29 3.03 -1.46
N ILE A 40 -1.88 4.30 -1.55
CA ILE A 40 -0.47 4.66 -1.62
C ILE A 40 0.26 4.21 -0.34
N ALA A 41 -0.33 4.47 0.83
CA ALA A 41 0.24 4.02 2.09
C ALA A 41 0.38 2.49 2.15
N GLN A 42 -0.62 1.76 1.69
CA GLN A 42 -0.61 0.30 1.67
C GLN A 42 0.53 -0.26 0.81
N ILE A 43 0.68 0.25 -0.42
CA ILE A 43 1.71 -0.26 -1.32
C ILE A 43 3.11 0.15 -0.84
N GLN A 44 3.26 1.34 -0.25
CA GLN A 44 4.54 1.75 0.34
C GLN A 44 4.91 0.87 1.53
N LEU A 45 3.94 0.50 2.36
CA LEU A 45 4.19 -0.42 3.46
C LEU A 45 4.67 -1.79 2.95
N TYR A 46 4.04 -2.31 1.91
CA TYR A 46 4.47 -3.58 1.31
C TYR A 46 5.89 -3.48 0.75
N MET A 47 6.21 -2.39 0.06
CA MET A 47 7.57 -2.19 -0.45
C MET A 47 8.59 -2.10 0.67
N LEU A 48 8.25 -1.42 1.76
CA LEU A 48 9.12 -1.29 2.92
C LEU A 48 9.40 -2.66 3.56
N VAL A 49 8.36 -3.44 3.83
CA VAL A 49 8.47 -4.74 4.49
C VAL A 49 9.24 -5.74 3.64
N LEU A 50 9.02 -5.73 2.33
CA LEU A 50 9.62 -6.68 1.40
C LEU A 50 10.96 -6.20 0.84
N GLY A 51 11.31 -4.93 1.03
CA GLY A 51 12.52 -4.36 0.46
C GLY A 51 12.45 -4.20 -1.05
N TYR A 52 11.27 -3.93 -1.59
CA TYR A 52 11.06 -3.79 -3.03
C TYR A 52 11.16 -2.33 -3.47
N ASP A 53 11.53 -2.12 -4.72
CA ASP A 53 11.91 -0.80 -5.25
C ASP A 53 10.75 -0.04 -5.87
N TYR A 54 9.69 -0.74 -6.29
CA TYR A 54 8.53 -0.12 -6.92
C TYR A 54 7.29 -0.96 -6.69
N GLY A 55 6.16 -0.36 -6.99
CA GLY A 55 4.87 -1.04 -6.97
C GLY A 55 4.04 -0.60 -8.16
N GLN A 56 3.12 -1.46 -8.58
CA GLN A 56 2.17 -1.14 -9.63
C GLN A 56 0.76 -1.47 -9.17
N PHE A 57 -0.16 -0.56 -9.47
CA PHE A 57 -1.59 -0.82 -9.34
C PHE A 57 -2.15 -1.14 -10.72
N ALA A 58 -2.90 -2.21 -10.81
CA ALA A 58 -3.73 -2.51 -11.97
C ALA A 58 -5.18 -2.32 -11.54
N PHE A 59 -5.81 -1.26 -12.03
CA PHE A 59 -7.21 -0.94 -11.72
C PHE A 59 -8.11 -1.42 -12.86
N LEU A 60 -8.99 -2.36 -12.53
CA LEU A 60 -9.98 -2.86 -13.48
C LEU A 60 -11.30 -2.11 -13.23
N LYS A 61 -11.69 -1.27 -14.20
CA LYS A 61 -12.90 -0.46 -14.13
C LYS A 61 -14.06 -1.18 -14.82
N ASP A 62 -15.11 -1.48 -14.06
CA ASP A 62 -16.34 -2.09 -14.57
C ASP A 62 -16.09 -3.39 -15.37
N GLY A 63 -14.99 -4.07 -15.11
CA GLY A 63 -14.61 -5.29 -15.80
C GLY A 63 -14.20 -5.09 -17.26
N ARG A 64 -13.98 -3.86 -17.72
CA ARG A 64 -13.73 -3.56 -19.14
C ARG A 64 -12.42 -2.83 -19.41
N HIS A 65 -12.06 -1.90 -18.55
CA HIS A 65 -10.88 -1.05 -18.74
C HIS A 65 -9.89 -1.29 -17.64
N MET A 66 -8.63 -1.44 -18.01
CA MET A 66 -7.55 -1.59 -17.06
C MET A 66 -6.57 -0.43 -17.18
N ASP A 67 -6.34 0.26 -16.07
CA ASP A 67 -5.30 1.28 -15.97
C ASP A 67 -4.19 0.77 -15.06
N VAL A 68 -2.95 1.02 -15.44
CA VAL A 68 -1.79 0.63 -14.65
C VAL A 68 -1.04 1.89 -14.22
N PHE A 69 -0.77 1.98 -12.92
CA PHE A 69 0.00 3.09 -12.34
C PHE A 69 1.22 2.55 -11.62
N THR A 70 2.37 3.16 -11.87
CA THR A 70 3.62 2.80 -11.22
C THR A 70 3.92 3.77 -10.09
N VAL A 71 4.32 3.22 -8.95
CA VAL A 71 4.71 3.98 -7.75
C VAL A 71 6.11 3.55 -7.36
N GLU A 72 7.03 4.49 -7.23
CA GLU A 72 8.36 4.20 -6.73
C GLU A 72 8.37 4.20 -5.20
N ALA A 73 9.29 3.44 -4.62
CA ALA A 73 9.50 3.45 -3.18
C ALA A 73 9.83 4.87 -2.72
N ASN A 74 9.10 5.38 -1.75
CA ASN A 74 9.24 6.74 -1.24
C ASN A 74 9.62 6.68 0.23
N LYS A 75 10.85 7.02 0.53
CA LYS A 75 11.39 6.96 1.88
C LYS A 75 10.62 7.85 2.86
N ASN A 76 10.20 9.04 2.43
CA ASN A 76 9.48 9.97 3.31
C ASN A 76 8.12 9.40 3.73
N ILE A 77 7.40 8.79 2.80
CA ILE A 77 6.13 8.14 3.09
C ILE A 77 6.36 6.94 4.00
N GLN A 78 7.37 6.12 3.71
CA GLN A 78 7.70 4.94 4.50
C GLN A 78 8.13 5.31 5.92
N ASP A 79 8.92 6.36 6.09
CA ASP A 79 9.31 6.86 7.41
C ASP A 79 8.10 7.34 8.22
N SER A 80 7.15 8.01 7.56
CA SER A 80 5.90 8.44 8.19
C SER A 80 5.07 7.25 8.65
N ILE A 81 4.99 6.20 7.85
CA ILE A 81 4.29 4.96 8.22
C ILE A 81 4.92 4.32 9.45
N LEU A 82 6.25 4.28 9.52
CA LEU A 82 6.96 3.73 10.67
C LEU A 82 6.69 4.54 11.93
N ILE A 83 6.71 5.87 11.84
CA ILE A 83 6.45 6.75 12.98
C ILE A 83 5.02 6.54 13.51
N GLU A 84 4.03 6.55 12.62
CA GLU A 84 2.64 6.35 13.02
C GLU A 84 2.39 4.93 13.55
N GLY A 85 3.05 3.94 12.97
CA GLY A 85 2.99 2.56 13.47
C GLY A 85 3.56 2.44 14.88
N GLU A 86 4.68 3.11 15.17
CA GLU A 86 5.27 3.14 16.50
C GLU A 86 4.36 3.81 17.52
N LYS A 87 3.75 4.95 17.16
CA LYS A 87 2.77 5.62 18.01
C LYS A 87 1.59 4.71 18.34
N PHE A 88 1.08 4.02 17.35
CA PHE A 88 -0.02 3.08 17.53
C PHE A 88 0.37 1.93 18.46
N TYR A 89 1.54 1.35 18.25
CA TYR A 89 2.06 0.27 19.09
C TYR A 89 2.18 0.73 20.55
N ASN A 90 2.74 1.92 20.80
CA ASN A 90 2.89 2.47 22.14
C ASN A 90 1.53 2.69 22.80
N SER A 91 0.53 3.17 22.04
CA SER A 91 -0.82 3.35 22.55
C SER A 91 -1.45 2.01 22.97
N VAL A 92 -1.20 0.95 22.18
CA VAL A 92 -1.68 -0.39 22.52
C VAL A 92 -1.02 -0.90 23.81
N GLN A 93 0.29 -0.67 23.98
CA GLN A 93 1.01 -1.08 25.19
C GLN A 93 0.49 -0.35 26.43
N GLU A 94 0.20 0.94 26.33
CA GLU A 94 -0.41 1.70 27.42
C GLU A 94 -1.80 1.15 27.78
N ALA A 95 -2.62 0.86 26.78
CA ALA A 95 -3.95 0.28 27.00
C ALA A 95 -3.85 -1.08 27.69
N ARG A 96 -2.88 -1.90 27.32
CA ARG A 96 -2.63 -3.19 27.96
C ARG A 96 -2.25 -3.02 29.43
N GLY A 97 -1.43 -2.02 29.74
CA GLY A 97 -1.04 -1.72 31.12
C GLY A 97 -2.21 -1.26 31.98
N ILE A 98 -3.18 -0.53 31.37
CA ILE A 98 -4.35 -0.02 32.07
C ILE A 98 -5.43 -1.09 32.29
N ILE A 99 -5.71 -1.89 31.28
CA ILE A 99 -6.84 -2.81 31.28
C ILE A 99 -6.45 -4.29 31.27
N ASP A 100 -5.15 -4.57 31.40
CA ASP A 100 -4.61 -5.93 31.51
C ASP A 100 -5.13 -6.89 30.44
N ILE A 101 -4.92 -6.51 29.16
CA ILE A 101 -5.32 -7.31 28.03
C ILE A 101 -4.27 -8.40 27.77
N GLU A 102 -4.74 -9.65 27.66
CA GLU A 102 -3.90 -10.75 27.16
C GLU A 102 -4.12 -10.94 25.68
N TRP A 103 -3.01 -10.94 24.92
CA TRP A 103 -3.03 -11.21 23.49
C TRP A 103 -2.76 -12.69 23.23
N VAL A 104 -3.68 -13.30 22.49
CA VAL A 104 -3.61 -14.75 22.18
C VAL A 104 -2.98 -14.97 20.80
#